data_0abec88ae3e15ccffbb13fde56326444
#
_entry.id   0abec88ae3e15ccffbb13fde56326444
#
_cell.length_a   1.000
_cell.length_b   1.000
_cell.length_c   1.000
_cell.angle_alpha   90.00
_cell.angle_beta   90.00
_cell.angle_gamma   90.00
#
_symmetry.space_group_name_H-M   'P 1'
#
loop_
_entity.id
_entity.type
_entity.pdbx_description
1 polymer ?
#
loop_
_entity_poly.entity_id
_entity_poly.type
_entity_poly.pdbx_seq_one_letter_code
_entity_poly.pdbx_strand_id
1 'polypeptide(L)'
;PLLATIVEFLNLQSPVYELELPDYKAAILPPPGAAEVQYLNANRIANLTRQLHDFSGISEVPVPANLFAQLRPYQQQGLNWLSFLRQYGLGGVLADDMGLGKTLQTLSFVQSEREAGRLNAPVLIVCPTSLLGNWQQEAERFTPDLRVLQVYGSKRAHLFESLTDYDLLVTTYPLIVRDIAVYQRFKFSLVVLDEAQHIKNSGSQAAQSVRLLKADFRLALSGTPLENHLGELKSLFDFVLPGLLGTEQHFNQVYRKPIEKQADQERANALKQKIAPFILRRTKSQVATELPEKTEIMQLLEMEADQRNLYESIRLVMETKVRELFLRKGVAASQIEFLDALLKLRQACCDARLVPIEQAQSVKHNAKLQWLRDNLPEMIEEGRKILLFSQFSSMLGLIEQELQYLGISYSKLTGQTKNRQQQIDEFQHGDNPVFLISLKAGGTGLNLTAADTVIHYDPWWNPAAENQATDRAHRIGQDKAVFVYKLIVRHTVEEKVQKMQLFKQSLADQIFAGGKGQVWQGNAQDLLSLFGEPEAN
;
A
#
# COMPACT_ATOMS: atom_id res chain seq x y z
N PRO A 1 40.65 2.17 1.48
CA PRO A 1 39.34 2.06 0.85
C PRO A 1 38.21 1.98 1.87
N LEU A 2 38.30 1.06 2.85
CA LEU A 2 37.23 0.82 3.85
C LEU A 2 36.98 2.03 4.75
N LEU A 3 38.04 2.70 5.21
CA LEU A 3 37.93 3.92 6.03
C LEU A 3 37.21 5.05 5.26
N ALA A 4 37.49 5.18 3.98
CA ALA A 4 36.81 6.15 3.11
C ALA A 4 35.31 5.83 3.00
N THR A 5 34.95 4.57 2.85
CA THR A 5 33.56 4.11 2.80
C THR A 5 32.81 4.34 4.14
N ILE A 6 33.51 4.11 5.27
CA ILE A 6 32.96 4.38 6.61
C ILE A 6 32.81 5.87 6.86
N VAL A 7 33.80 6.68 6.51
CA VAL A 7 33.79 8.15 6.62
C VAL A 7 32.71 8.76 5.74
N GLU A 8 32.61 8.32 4.50
CA GLU A 8 31.57 8.73 3.54
C GLU A 8 30.16 8.31 4.01
N PHE A 9 30.03 7.09 4.51
CA PHE A 9 28.77 6.54 5.03
C PHE A 9 28.29 7.27 6.30
N LEU A 10 29.22 7.65 7.18
CA LEU A 10 28.92 8.32 8.45
C LEU A 10 28.86 9.84 8.32
N ASN A 11 29.18 10.37 7.13
CA ASN A 11 29.23 11.80 6.86
C ASN A 11 30.19 12.56 7.82
N LEU A 12 31.33 11.92 8.16
CA LEU A 12 32.32 12.48 9.06
C LEU A 12 33.23 13.45 8.32
N GLN A 13 33.44 14.62 8.89
CA GLN A 13 34.30 15.66 8.30
C GLN A 13 35.80 15.51 8.64
N SER A 14 36.14 14.54 9.51
CA SER A 14 37.52 14.29 9.96
C SER A 14 37.73 12.83 10.34
N PRO A 15 38.97 12.31 10.30
CA PRO A 15 39.30 10.98 10.80
C PRO A 15 39.07 10.90 12.30
N VAL A 16 38.23 9.95 12.73
CA VAL A 16 37.94 9.70 14.14
C VAL A 16 38.63 8.40 14.54
N TYR A 17 39.33 8.41 15.68
CA TYR A 17 40.06 7.24 16.18
C TYR A 17 39.15 6.27 16.94
N GLU A 18 38.03 6.75 17.46
CA GLU A 18 37.03 5.95 18.18
C GLU A 18 35.64 6.48 17.85
N LEU A 19 34.72 5.59 17.50
CA LEU A 19 33.38 5.95 17.07
C LEU A 19 32.36 5.05 17.74
N GLU A 20 31.44 5.65 18.50
CA GLU A 20 30.24 4.96 18.97
C GLU A 20 29.17 4.95 17.87
N LEU A 21 28.79 3.74 17.46
CA LEU A 21 27.76 3.55 16.44
C LEU A 21 26.50 2.95 17.08
N PRO A 22 25.32 3.43 16.67
CA PRO A 22 24.08 2.73 16.98
C PRO A 22 24.11 1.29 16.45
N ASP A 23 23.55 0.34 17.21
CA ASP A 23 23.60 -1.09 16.90
C ASP A 23 23.11 -1.45 15.48
N TYR A 24 22.12 -0.72 14.94
CA TYR A 24 21.63 -0.96 13.57
C TYR A 24 22.69 -0.70 12.48
N LYS A 25 23.69 0.16 12.75
CA LYS A 25 24.79 0.39 11.81
C LYS A 25 25.77 -0.78 11.78
N ALA A 26 25.76 -1.66 12.77
CA ALA A 26 26.58 -2.87 12.77
C ALA A 26 26.21 -3.84 11.64
N ALA A 27 24.95 -3.87 11.19
CA ALA A 27 24.51 -4.68 10.06
C ALA A 27 25.17 -4.33 8.72
N ILE A 28 25.79 -3.15 8.63
CA ILE A 28 26.39 -2.59 7.42
C ILE A 28 27.91 -2.71 7.44
N LEU A 29 28.47 -3.01 8.61
CA LEU A 29 29.90 -3.19 8.77
C LEU A 29 30.31 -4.54 8.20
N PRO A 30 31.51 -4.65 7.58
CA PRO A 30 32.04 -5.92 7.16
C PRO A 30 32.23 -6.83 8.38
N PRO A 31 32.12 -8.18 8.20
CA PRO A 31 32.32 -9.10 9.32
C PRO A 31 33.70 -8.93 9.94
N PRO A 32 33.84 -9.11 11.27
CA PRO A 32 35.11 -9.03 11.96
C PRO A 32 36.15 -9.96 11.32
N GLY A 33 37.33 -9.43 10.98
CA GLY A 33 38.39 -10.16 10.30
C GLY A 33 38.43 -10.02 8.77
N ALA A 34 37.44 -9.37 8.15
CA ALA A 34 37.43 -9.11 6.70
C ALA A 34 38.24 -7.88 6.28
N ALA A 35 38.75 -7.07 7.21
CA ALA A 35 39.49 -5.84 6.96
C ALA A 35 40.41 -5.47 8.14
N GLU A 36 41.36 -4.54 7.92
CA GLU A 36 42.29 -3.98 8.93
C GLU A 36 41.59 -3.16 10.05
N VAL A 37 40.36 -3.50 10.39
CA VAL A 37 39.56 -2.79 11.40
C VAL A 37 39.38 -3.67 12.63
N GLN A 38 39.84 -3.20 13.81
CA GLN A 38 39.56 -3.85 15.08
C GLN A 38 38.25 -3.32 15.67
N TYR A 39 37.34 -4.22 16.00
CA TYR A 39 36.09 -3.89 16.67
C TYR A 39 36.22 -4.09 18.19
N LEU A 40 35.98 -3.06 18.99
CA LEU A 40 35.96 -3.15 20.46
C LEU A 40 34.80 -3.98 20.93
N ASN A 41 33.99 -4.53 20.41
CA ASN A 41 32.92 -5.50 20.75
C ASN A 41 32.67 -6.50 19.60
N ALA A 42 33.75 -7.02 19.02
CA ALA A 42 33.73 -7.86 17.81
C ALA A 42 32.72 -9.02 17.87
N ASN A 43 32.61 -9.67 19.02
CA ASN A 43 31.67 -10.78 19.20
C ASN A 43 30.19 -10.35 19.15
N ARG A 44 29.86 -9.20 19.76
CA ARG A 44 28.50 -8.63 19.72
C ARG A 44 28.13 -8.23 18.32
N ILE A 45 29.03 -7.53 17.62
CA ILE A 45 28.83 -7.10 16.22
C ILE A 45 28.71 -8.29 15.31
N ALA A 46 29.57 -9.31 15.42
CA ALA A 46 29.53 -10.51 14.60
C ALA A 46 28.23 -11.32 14.78
N ASN A 47 27.76 -11.44 16.02
CA ASN A 47 26.51 -12.12 16.33
C ASN A 47 25.32 -11.34 15.78
N LEU A 48 25.27 -10.01 15.98
CA LEU A 48 24.23 -9.16 15.46
C LEU A 48 24.19 -9.19 13.92
N THR A 49 25.35 -9.07 13.26
CA THR A 49 25.45 -9.14 11.80
C THR A 49 24.94 -10.49 11.27
N ARG A 50 25.32 -11.59 11.92
CA ARG A 50 24.85 -12.93 11.53
C ARG A 50 23.35 -13.07 11.71
N GLN A 51 22.81 -12.69 12.85
CA GLN A 51 21.37 -12.77 13.14
C GLN A 51 20.55 -11.91 12.19
N LEU A 52 21.06 -10.72 11.81
CA LEU A 52 20.39 -9.83 10.86
C LEU A 52 20.45 -10.34 9.41
N HIS A 53 21.52 -11.03 9.00
CA HIS A 53 21.64 -11.55 7.64
C HIS A 53 20.86 -12.85 7.41
N ASP A 54 20.94 -13.77 8.35
CA ASP A 54 20.43 -15.13 8.14
C ASP A 54 19.06 -15.34 8.78
N PHE A 55 18.59 -14.39 9.60
CA PHE A 55 17.46 -14.57 10.54
C PHE A 55 17.59 -15.88 11.35
N SER A 56 18.77 -16.46 11.34
CA SER A 56 19.08 -17.67 12.09
C SER A 56 19.40 -17.33 13.53
N GLY A 57 18.70 -17.97 14.46
CA GLY A 57 18.89 -17.73 15.89
C GLY A 57 18.04 -16.58 16.46
N ILE A 58 17.00 -16.11 15.76
CA ILE A 58 15.95 -15.32 16.40
C ILE A 58 15.24 -16.23 17.39
N SER A 59 15.33 -15.88 18.68
CA SER A 59 14.71 -16.68 19.74
C SER A 59 13.18 -16.65 19.59
N GLU A 60 12.57 -17.79 19.81
CA GLU A 60 11.12 -17.88 19.86
C GLU A 60 10.62 -17.16 21.11
N VAL A 61 9.68 -16.24 20.89
CA VAL A 61 9.03 -15.49 21.97
C VAL A 61 7.72 -16.19 22.30
N PRO A 62 7.42 -16.43 23.59
CA PRO A 62 6.14 -17.04 23.95
C PRO A 62 4.97 -16.15 23.50
N VAL A 63 3.89 -16.79 23.06
CA VAL A 63 2.63 -16.09 22.78
C VAL A 63 2.15 -15.44 24.07
N PRO A 64 1.76 -14.16 24.06
CA PRO A 64 1.26 -13.48 25.26
C PRO A 64 0.08 -14.24 25.89
N ALA A 65 0.07 -14.36 27.21
CA ALA A 65 -0.96 -15.11 27.94
C ALA A 65 -2.36 -14.51 27.78
N ASN A 66 -2.44 -13.17 27.68
CA ASN A 66 -3.68 -12.43 27.51
C ASN A 66 -3.94 -12.04 26.04
N LEU A 67 -3.47 -12.86 25.10
CA LEU A 67 -3.83 -12.76 23.68
C LEU A 67 -4.98 -13.72 23.37
N PHE A 68 -6.14 -13.19 23.00
CA PHE A 68 -7.34 -13.97 22.66
C PHE A 68 -7.36 -14.32 21.16
N ALA A 69 -6.26 -14.88 20.69
CA ALA A 69 -6.12 -15.38 19.32
C ALA A 69 -5.05 -16.48 19.25
N GLN A 70 -5.23 -17.40 18.31
CA GLN A 70 -4.19 -18.37 17.97
C GLN A 70 -3.36 -17.81 16.81
N LEU A 71 -2.06 -17.59 17.04
CA LEU A 71 -1.16 -17.15 16.00
C LEU A 71 -0.84 -18.30 15.03
N ARG A 72 -0.89 -18.01 13.75
CA ARG A 72 -0.38 -18.92 12.71
C ARG A 72 1.15 -18.97 12.77
N PRO A 73 1.80 -20.02 12.26
CA PRO A 73 3.26 -20.14 12.30
C PRO A 73 4.01 -18.92 11.78
N TYR A 74 3.55 -18.35 10.67
CA TYR A 74 4.16 -17.14 10.13
C TYR A 74 3.90 -15.89 10.99
N GLN A 75 2.75 -15.80 11.67
CA GLN A 75 2.45 -14.68 12.59
C GLN A 75 3.34 -14.76 13.84
N GLN A 76 3.59 -15.99 14.31
CA GLN A 76 4.57 -16.23 15.39
C GLN A 76 5.97 -15.80 14.96
N GLN A 77 6.39 -16.11 13.74
CA GLN A 77 7.66 -15.61 13.18
C GLN A 77 7.69 -14.07 13.13
N GLY A 78 6.55 -13.44 12.82
CA GLY A 78 6.41 -11.98 12.83
C GLY A 78 6.60 -11.40 14.24
N LEU A 79 5.99 -12.02 15.26
CA LEU A 79 6.17 -11.65 16.67
C LEU A 79 7.63 -11.81 17.10
N ASN A 80 8.28 -12.91 16.74
CA ASN A 80 9.70 -13.15 17.03
C ASN A 80 10.59 -12.08 16.41
N TRP A 81 10.35 -11.74 15.14
CA TRP A 81 11.10 -10.70 14.41
C TRP A 81 10.90 -9.29 15.01
N LEU A 82 9.67 -8.91 15.37
CA LEU A 82 9.38 -7.64 16.04
C LEU A 82 10.11 -7.55 17.39
N SER A 83 10.07 -8.61 18.18
CA SER A 83 10.73 -8.70 19.47
C SER A 83 12.25 -8.63 19.33
N PHE A 84 12.81 -9.28 18.31
CA PHE A 84 14.23 -9.19 17.98
C PHE A 84 14.63 -7.74 17.63
N LEU A 85 13.91 -7.07 16.72
CA LEU A 85 14.20 -5.68 16.37
C LEU A 85 14.14 -4.77 17.59
N ARG A 86 13.13 -4.93 18.43
CA ARG A 86 12.96 -4.16 19.67
C ARG A 86 14.12 -4.34 20.62
N GLN A 87 14.61 -5.57 20.81
CA GLN A 87 15.73 -5.89 21.70
C GLN A 87 17.01 -5.13 21.31
N TYR A 88 17.21 -4.90 20.01
CA TYR A 88 18.38 -4.20 19.48
C TYR A 88 18.14 -2.71 19.17
N GLY A 89 16.99 -2.17 19.53
CA GLY A 89 16.65 -0.75 19.25
C GLY A 89 16.47 -0.45 17.77
N LEU A 90 16.11 -1.46 16.96
CA LEU A 90 15.98 -1.38 15.50
C LEU A 90 14.51 -1.18 15.13
N GLY A 91 14.24 -0.25 14.22
CA GLY A 91 12.91 -0.13 13.61
C GLY A 91 12.74 -1.10 12.42
N GLY A 92 11.49 -1.30 11.96
CA GLY A 92 11.22 -2.20 10.85
C GLY A 92 9.97 -1.89 10.05
N VAL A 93 9.87 -2.57 8.90
CA VAL A 93 8.70 -2.50 8.01
C VAL A 93 8.08 -3.89 7.92
N LEU A 94 6.87 -4.05 8.46
CA LEU A 94 6.07 -5.26 8.29
C LEU A 94 5.25 -5.11 6.99
N ALA A 95 5.73 -5.76 5.94
CA ALA A 95 5.29 -5.59 4.57
C ALA A 95 4.50 -6.80 4.03
N ASP A 96 3.90 -7.58 4.92
CA ASP A 96 3.05 -8.72 4.58
C ASP A 96 1.88 -8.30 3.70
N ASP A 97 1.48 -9.18 2.80
CA ASP A 97 0.28 -8.99 1.98
C ASP A 97 -0.93 -8.63 2.84
N MET A 98 -1.87 -7.91 2.25
CA MET A 98 -3.11 -7.55 2.95
C MET A 98 -3.89 -8.81 3.37
N GLY A 99 -4.49 -8.76 4.56
CA GLY A 99 -5.25 -9.90 5.10
C GLY A 99 -4.41 -10.96 5.81
N LEU A 100 -3.08 -10.83 5.90
CA LEU A 100 -2.22 -11.71 6.67
C LEU A 100 -2.14 -11.36 8.17
N GLY A 101 -2.99 -10.44 8.65
CA GLY A 101 -3.10 -10.12 10.08
C GLY A 101 -1.97 -9.26 10.63
N LYS A 102 -1.53 -8.22 9.90
CA LYS A 102 -0.54 -7.24 10.40
C LYS A 102 -0.97 -6.59 11.70
N THR A 103 -2.27 -6.24 11.84
CA THR A 103 -2.84 -5.69 13.08
C THR A 103 -2.72 -6.67 14.23
N LEU A 104 -3.10 -7.93 14.03
CA LEU A 104 -2.97 -8.98 15.05
C LEU A 104 -1.52 -9.19 15.49
N GLN A 105 -0.57 -9.27 14.55
CA GLN A 105 0.87 -9.39 14.85
C GLN A 105 1.36 -8.19 15.67
N THR A 106 0.93 -6.98 15.31
CA THR A 106 1.29 -5.75 16.05
C THR A 106 0.69 -5.75 17.46
N LEU A 107 -0.60 -6.08 17.60
CA LEU A 107 -1.26 -6.18 18.91
C LEU A 107 -0.63 -7.26 19.79
N SER A 108 -0.30 -8.42 19.20
CA SER A 108 0.41 -9.51 19.92
C SER A 108 1.76 -9.03 20.45
N PHE A 109 2.49 -8.26 19.63
CA PHE A 109 3.76 -7.68 20.05
C PHE A 109 3.58 -6.65 21.18
N VAL A 110 2.60 -5.74 21.07
CA VAL A 110 2.30 -4.76 22.14
C VAL A 110 1.91 -5.45 23.44
N GLN A 111 1.07 -6.50 23.36
CA GLN A 111 0.68 -7.29 24.52
C GLN A 111 1.89 -7.99 25.16
N SER A 112 2.79 -8.55 24.36
CA SER A 112 4.03 -9.17 24.83
C SER A 112 4.93 -8.15 25.56
N GLU A 113 5.06 -6.93 25.04
CA GLU A 113 5.84 -5.86 25.68
C GLU A 113 5.21 -5.42 27.01
N ARG A 114 3.87 -5.39 27.07
CA ARG A 114 3.13 -5.08 28.32
C ARG A 114 3.32 -6.15 29.38
N GLU A 115 3.12 -7.43 29.03
CA GLU A 115 3.29 -8.56 29.96
C GLU A 115 4.72 -8.68 30.49
N ALA A 116 5.69 -8.33 29.65
CA ALA A 116 7.11 -8.28 30.04
C ALA A 116 7.51 -7.03 30.84
N GLY A 117 6.57 -6.10 31.13
CA GLY A 117 6.84 -4.86 31.86
C GLY A 117 7.74 -3.86 31.12
N ARG A 118 7.83 -3.97 29.79
CA ARG A 118 8.66 -3.08 28.94
C ARG A 118 7.88 -1.95 28.28
N LEU A 119 6.56 -1.88 28.48
CA LEU A 119 5.70 -0.82 27.97
C LEU A 119 5.68 0.35 28.97
N ASN A 120 6.71 1.19 28.95
CA ASN A 120 6.88 2.29 29.92
C ASN A 120 6.19 3.60 29.50
N ALA A 121 5.63 3.67 28.31
CA ALA A 121 4.90 4.81 27.76
C ALA A 121 3.88 4.29 26.73
N PRO A 122 2.85 5.08 26.37
CA PRO A 122 1.86 4.68 25.38
C PRO A 122 2.46 4.26 24.05
N VAL A 123 1.75 3.36 23.34
CA VAL A 123 1.96 3.08 21.92
C VAL A 123 1.10 4.04 21.11
N LEU A 124 1.66 4.69 20.11
CA LEU A 124 0.93 5.56 19.20
C LEU A 124 0.76 4.87 17.83
N ILE A 125 -0.48 4.65 17.42
CA ILE A 125 -0.83 4.16 16.10
C ILE A 125 -1.37 5.32 15.26
N VAL A 126 -0.75 5.54 14.10
CA VAL A 126 -1.19 6.51 13.12
C VAL A 126 -1.71 5.75 11.90
N CYS A 127 -2.99 5.88 11.61
CA CYS A 127 -3.65 5.13 10.55
C CYS A 127 -4.57 6.03 9.69
N PRO A 128 -5.02 5.57 8.53
CA PRO A 128 -6.12 6.21 7.82
C PRO A 128 -7.40 6.28 8.67
N THR A 129 -8.20 7.32 8.48
CA THR A 129 -9.44 7.55 9.24
C THR A 129 -10.39 6.35 9.24
N SER A 130 -10.44 5.62 8.12
CA SER A 130 -11.28 4.43 7.95
C SER A 130 -10.83 3.23 8.78
N LEU A 131 -9.61 3.24 9.31
CA LEU A 131 -9.04 2.15 10.11
C LEU A 131 -9.16 2.38 11.62
N LEU A 132 -9.56 3.57 12.07
CA LEU A 132 -9.71 3.89 13.49
C LEU A 132 -10.58 2.87 14.23
N GLY A 133 -11.79 2.61 13.69
CA GLY A 133 -12.73 1.65 14.28
C GLY A 133 -12.19 0.22 14.25
N ASN A 134 -11.50 -0.16 13.17
CA ASN A 134 -10.92 -1.49 13.04
C ASN A 134 -9.83 -1.76 14.10
N TRP A 135 -8.94 -0.80 14.34
CA TRP A 135 -7.91 -0.92 15.38
C TRP A 135 -8.51 -1.09 16.77
N GLN A 136 -9.57 -0.34 17.08
CA GLN A 136 -10.26 -0.49 18.36
C GLN A 136 -10.94 -1.86 18.48
N GLN A 137 -11.73 -2.27 17.47
CA GLN A 137 -12.43 -3.55 17.49
C GLN A 137 -11.47 -4.74 17.56
N GLU A 138 -10.36 -4.72 16.84
CA GLU A 138 -9.35 -5.78 16.89
C GLU A 138 -8.62 -5.78 18.24
N ALA A 139 -8.33 -4.63 18.83
CA ALA A 139 -7.74 -4.55 20.17
C ALA A 139 -8.69 -5.08 21.25
N GLU A 140 -9.96 -4.69 21.24
CA GLU A 140 -11.00 -5.18 22.14
C GLU A 140 -11.20 -6.71 22.02
N ARG A 141 -11.09 -7.23 20.80
CA ARG A 141 -11.26 -8.65 20.51
C ARG A 141 -10.06 -9.50 20.93
N PHE A 142 -8.84 -9.05 20.60
CA PHE A 142 -7.64 -9.88 20.71
C PHE A 142 -6.80 -9.57 21.95
N THR A 143 -6.86 -8.33 22.44
CA THR A 143 -6.06 -7.84 23.58
C THR A 143 -6.90 -6.95 24.49
N PRO A 144 -8.01 -7.46 25.08
CA PRO A 144 -8.97 -6.66 25.85
C PRO A 144 -8.37 -5.98 27.08
N ASP A 145 -7.22 -6.43 27.54
CA ASP A 145 -6.50 -5.81 28.66
C ASP A 145 -5.83 -4.48 28.29
N LEU A 146 -5.60 -4.22 27.00
CA LEU A 146 -5.02 -2.95 26.57
C LEU A 146 -6.06 -1.83 26.63
N ARG A 147 -5.74 -0.77 27.37
CA ARG A 147 -6.58 0.44 27.41
C ARG A 147 -6.37 1.25 26.15
N VAL A 148 -7.38 1.32 25.30
CA VAL A 148 -7.31 1.97 23.99
C VAL A 148 -8.01 3.33 24.04
N LEU A 149 -7.36 4.37 23.49
CA LEU A 149 -7.94 5.70 23.29
C LEU A 149 -7.90 6.10 21.83
N GLN A 150 -9.05 6.38 21.23
CA GLN A 150 -9.12 7.05 19.94
C GLN A 150 -8.97 8.56 20.11
N VAL A 151 -7.86 9.13 19.64
CA VAL A 151 -7.64 10.57 19.64
C VAL A 151 -8.14 11.13 18.31
N TYR A 152 -9.46 11.36 18.26
CA TYR A 152 -10.19 11.74 17.04
C TYR A 152 -11.32 12.72 17.32
N GLY A 153 -11.80 13.39 16.27
CA GLY A 153 -12.93 14.32 16.34
C GLY A 153 -12.53 15.77 16.65
N SER A 154 -13.52 16.66 16.63
CA SER A 154 -13.31 18.12 16.83
C SER A 154 -13.01 18.47 18.29
N LYS A 155 -13.53 17.69 19.23
CA LYS A 155 -13.36 17.94 20.68
C LYS A 155 -12.16 17.19 21.29
N ARG A 156 -11.26 16.58 20.48
CA ARG A 156 -10.14 15.74 20.95
C ARG A 156 -9.14 16.45 21.87
N ALA A 157 -9.12 17.79 21.89
CA ALA A 157 -8.18 18.55 22.71
C ALA A 157 -8.27 18.21 24.21
N HIS A 158 -9.43 17.86 24.73
CA HIS A 158 -9.59 17.47 26.12
C HIS A 158 -8.97 16.09 26.44
N LEU A 159 -8.69 15.27 25.41
CA LEU A 159 -8.06 13.96 25.60
C LEU A 159 -6.54 14.07 25.80
N PHE A 160 -5.93 15.22 25.47
CA PHE A 160 -4.47 15.37 25.52
C PHE A 160 -3.89 15.31 26.94
N GLU A 161 -4.67 15.60 27.96
CA GLU A 161 -4.25 15.54 29.36
C GLU A 161 -4.18 14.09 29.87
N SER A 162 -4.93 13.17 29.26
CA SER A 162 -5.05 11.76 29.69
C SER A 162 -4.31 10.77 28.78
N LEU A 163 -3.49 11.21 27.83
CA LEU A 163 -2.83 10.31 26.88
C LEU A 163 -1.97 9.25 27.58
N THR A 164 -1.34 9.58 28.69
CA THR A 164 -0.50 8.66 29.46
C THR A 164 -1.26 7.62 30.28
N ASP A 165 -2.58 7.78 30.41
CA ASP A 165 -3.42 6.83 31.15
C ASP A 165 -3.79 5.59 30.31
N TYR A 166 -3.45 5.60 29.02
CA TYR A 166 -3.77 4.55 28.07
C TYR A 166 -2.52 3.83 27.57
N ASP A 167 -2.71 2.55 27.20
CA ASP A 167 -1.63 1.72 26.68
C ASP A 167 -1.49 1.92 25.16
N LEU A 168 -2.62 2.17 24.45
CA LEU A 168 -2.68 2.30 23.00
C LEU A 168 -3.47 3.55 22.60
N LEU A 169 -2.82 4.44 21.87
CA LEU A 169 -3.43 5.65 21.30
C LEU A 169 -3.59 5.47 19.79
N VAL A 170 -4.79 5.68 19.26
CA VAL A 170 -5.05 5.56 17.81
C VAL A 170 -5.48 6.90 17.26
N THR A 171 -4.78 7.40 16.25
CA THR A 171 -5.08 8.68 15.59
C THR A 171 -4.84 8.59 14.08
N THR A 172 -5.02 9.71 13.36
CA THR A 172 -4.93 9.74 11.90
C THR A 172 -3.80 10.62 11.40
N TYR A 173 -3.31 10.36 10.17
CA TYR A 173 -2.28 11.19 9.54
C TYR A 173 -2.63 12.70 9.50
N PRO A 174 -3.85 13.13 9.11
CA PRO A 174 -4.19 14.55 9.15
C PRO A 174 -4.18 15.16 10.55
N LEU A 175 -4.51 14.38 11.58
CA LEU A 175 -4.51 14.85 12.96
C LEU A 175 -3.10 14.94 13.54
N ILE A 176 -2.21 14.02 13.18
CA ILE A 176 -0.78 14.15 13.55
C ILE A 176 -0.20 15.46 13.00
N VAL A 177 -0.52 15.83 11.76
CA VAL A 177 -0.05 17.10 11.18
C VAL A 177 -0.57 18.31 11.97
N ARG A 178 -1.86 18.30 12.35
CA ARG A 178 -2.48 19.42 13.07
C ARG A 178 -1.99 19.55 14.51
N ASP A 179 -1.77 18.43 15.18
CA ASP A 179 -1.53 18.39 16.62
C ASP A 179 -0.08 18.03 16.97
N ILE A 180 0.85 18.09 16.01
CA ILE A 180 2.24 17.65 16.18
C ILE A 180 2.92 18.31 17.39
N ALA A 181 2.64 19.57 17.66
CA ALA A 181 3.21 20.31 18.81
C ALA A 181 2.81 19.69 20.15
N VAL A 182 1.67 19.00 20.23
CA VAL A 182 1.26 18.25 21.43
C VAL A 182 2.03 16.94 21.50
N TYR A 183 2.00 16.14 20.42
CA TYR A 183 2.64 14.82 20.40
C TYR A 183 4.15 14.87 20.62
N GLN A 184 4.84 15.91 20.19
CA GLN A 184 6.29 16.09 20.43
C GLN A 184 6.69 16.24 21.91
N ARG A 185 5.74 16.57 22.79
CA ARG A 185 5.97 16.68 24.24
C ARG A 185 6.09 15.32 24.90
N PHE A 186 5.56 14.28 24.25
CA PHE A 186 5.57 12.91 24.75
C PHE A 186 6.67 12.09 24.08
N LYS A 187 7.12 11.07 24.81
CA LYS A 187 7.92 9.98 24.27
C LYS A 187 7.06 8.73 24.29
N PHE A 188 7.01 8.01 23.17
CA PHE A 188 6.23 6.80 23.02
C PHE A 188 7.11 5.55 23.13
N SER A 189 6.60 4.47 23.70
CA SER A 189 7.31 3.18 23.67
C SER A 189 7.41 2.65 22.24
N LEU A 190 6.37 2.89 21.43
CA LEU A 190 6.30 2.48 20.04
C LEU A 190 5.47 3.49 19.25
N VAL A 191 5.91 3.82 18.04
CA VAL A 191 5.09 4.51 17.03
C VAL A 191 4.90 3.57 15.85
N VAL A 192 3.63 3.28 15.53
CA VAL A 192 3.21 2.44 14.40
C VAL A 192 2.56 3.33 13.33
N LEU A 193 3.02 3.23 12.11
CA LEU A 193 2.35 3.80 10.96
C LEU A 193 1.63 2.70 10.20
N ASP A 194 0.31 2.71 10.20
CA ASP A 194 -0.47 1.77 9.39
C ASP A 194 -0.80 2.38 8.02
N GLU A 195 -0.80 1.54 6.97
CA GLU A 195 -0.84 1.96 5.57
C GLU A 195 0.23 3.04 5.30
N ALA A 196 1.47 2.71 5.63
CA ALA A 196 2.60 3.66 5.66
C ALA A 196 2.92 4.29 4.29
N GLN A 197 2.31 3.84 3.19
CA GLN A 197 2.36 4.55 1.90
C GLN A 197 1.81 5.99 1.98
N HIS A 198 1.09 6.36 3.05
CA HIS A 198 0.69 7.74 3.29
C HIS A 198 1.87 8.71 3.49
N ILE A 199 3.04 8.19 3.85
CA ILE A 199 4.29 8.98 3.98
C ILE A 199 5.27 8.74 2.83
N LYS A 200 4.86 8.14 1.71
CA LYS A 200 5.73 7.85 0.55
C LYS A 200 6.41 9.08 -0.06
N ASN A 201 5.80 10.23 0.04
CA ASN A 201 6.43 11.50 -0.35
C ASN A 201 7.14 12.10 0.87
N SER A 202 8.48 12.08 0.86
CA SER A 202 9.33 12.57 1.94
C SER A 202 9.11 14.05 2.28
N GLY A 203 8.67 14.85 1.31
CA GLY A 203 8.35 16.28 1.46
C GLY A 203 6.93 16.57 1.97
N SER A 204 6.06 15.56 2.11
CA SER A 204 4.69 15.78 2.61
C SER A 204 4.68 16.17 4.08
N GLN A 205 3.69 16.98 4.48
CA GLN A 205 3.52 17.38 5.89
C GLN A 205 3.37 16.16 6.82
N ALA A 206 2.68 15.12 6.37
CA ALA A 206 2.53 13.88 7.14
C ALA A 206 3.90 13.21 7.38
N ALA A 207 4.73 13.05 6.34
CA ALA A 207 6.05 12.46 6.45
C ALA A 207 6.97 13.28 7.38
N GLN A 208 6.94 14.61 7.26
CA GLN A 208 7.70 15.48 8.13
C GLN A 208 7.23 15.37 9.59
N SER A 209 5.92 15.41 9.84
CA SER A 209 5.35 15.35 11.19
C SER A 209 5.66 14.03 11.90
N VAL A 210 5.48 12.88 11.25
CA VAL A 210 5.74 11.59 11.90
C VAL A 210 7.22 11.38 12.24
N ARG A 211 8.15 11.99 11.50
CA ARG A 211 9.60 11.95 11.82
C ARG A 211 9.96 12.72 13.08
N LEU A 212 9.15 13.72 13.45
CA LEU A 212 9.34 14.52 14.66
C LEU A 212 8.88 13.81 15.94
N LEU A 213 8.14 12.72 15.83
CA LEU A 213 7.68 11.93 16.97
C LEU A 213 8.86 11.25 17.67
N LYS A 214 8.88 11.29 19.00
CA LYS A 214 9.89 10.61 19.82
C LYS A 214 9.39 9.22 20.19
N ALA A 215 10.13 8.18 19.82
CA ALA A 215 9.78 6.80 20.11
C ALA A 215 11.02 5.95 20.38
N ASP A 216 10.87 4.95 21.25
CA ASP A 216 11.92 3.95 21.49
C ASP A 216 11.99 2.93 20.35
N PHE A 217 10.83 2.64 19.71
CA PHE A 217 10.73 1.73 18.60
C PHE A 217 9.79 2.30 17.52
N ARG A 218 10.08 2.06 16.25
CA ARG A 218 9.30 2.55 15.13
C ARG A 218 8.97 1.42 14.17
N LEU A 219 7.70 1.27 13.85
CA LEU A 219 7.19 0.23 12.96
C LEU A 219 6.33 0.84 11.86
N ALA A 220 6.57 0.44 10.63
CA ALA A 220 5.72 0.76 9.50
C ALA A 220 4.99 -0.51 9.03
N LEU A 221 3.68 -0.44 8.86
CA LEU A 221 2.85 -1.49 8.28
C LEU A 221 2.44 -1.06 6.88
N SER A 222 2.66 -1.92 5.89
CA SER A 222 2.25 -1.65 4.51
C SER A 222 2.01 -2.97 3.77
N GLY A 223 0.94 -3.06 3.00
CA GLY A 223 0.77 -4.15 2.03
C GLY A 223 1.57 -3.92 0.74
N THR A 224 2.02 -2.68 0.52
CA THR A 224 2.68 -2.22 -0.71
C THR A 224 3.86 -1.31 -0.37
N PRO A 225 5.00 -1.86 0.09
CA PRO A 225 6.14 -1.04 0.54
C PRO A 225 6.84 -0.26 -0.59
N LEU A 226 6.58 -0.63 -1.83
CA LEU A 226 7.06 0.05 -3.04
C LEU A 226 5.97 0.00 -4.12
N GLU A 227 5.45 1.16 -4.50
CA GLU A 227 4.40 1.26 -5.52
C GLU A 227 4.91 1.83 -6.86
N ASN A 228 5.68 2.92 -6.80
CA ASN A 228 6.04 3.67 -8.00
C ASN A 228 7.54 3.90 -8.18
N HIS A 229 8.28 4.20 -7.12
CA HIS A 229 9.71 4.54 -7.21
C HIS A 229 10.44 4.35 -5.88
N LEU A 230 11.76 4.19 -5.95
CA LEU A 230 12.63 3.95 -4.77
C LEU A 230 12.60 5.08 -3.72
N GLY A 231 12.20 6.29 -4.09
CA GLY A 231 12.01 7.37 -3.13
C GLY A 231 10.94 7.09 -2.07
N GLU A 232 9.95 6.24 -2.38
CA GLU A 232 8.94 5.78 -1.41
C GLU A 232 9.59 4.90 -0.33
N LEU A 233 10.43 3.97 -0.74
CA LEU A 233 11.22 3.11 0.15
C LEU A 233 12.14 3.96 1.06
N LYS A 234 12.82 4.95 0.48
CA LYS A 234 13.66 5.90 1.25
C LYS A 234 12.86 6.60 2.33
N SER A 235 11.66 7.09 2.01
CA SER A 235 10.81 7.78 2.97
C SER A 235 10.36 6.89 4.13
N LEU A 236 10.04 5.62 3.87
CA LEU A 236 9.73 4.63 4.92
C LEU A 236 10.93 4.39 5.83
N PHE A 237 12.11 4.20 5.25
CA PHE A 237 13.33 3.95 6.04
C PHE A 237 13.81 5.17 6.81
N ASP A 238 13.55 6.38 6.33
CA ASP A 238 13.80 7.62 7.09
C ASP A 238 12.93 7.74 8.35
N PHE A 239 11.78 7.07 8.35
CA PHE A 239 10.95 6.97 9.54
C PHE A 239 11.41 5.83 10.46
N VAL A 240 11.55 4.60 9.96
CA VAL A 240 11.82 3.43 10.83
C VAL A 240 13.27 3.36 11.30
N LEU A 241 14.24 3.73 10.46
CA LEU A 241 15.68 3.71 10.73
C LEU A 241 16.38 4.93 10.12
N PRO A 242 16.25 6.11 10.75
CA PRO A 242 16.82 7.35 10.25
C PRO A 242 18.32 7.23 9.98
N GLY A 243 18.74 7.55 8.74
CA GLY A 243 20.15 7.52 8.33
C GLY A 243 20.65 6.19 7.76
N LEU A 244 19.88 5.09 7.80
CA LEU A 244 20.27 3.80 7.20
C LEU A 244 20.60 3.94 5.72
N LEU A 245 19.79 4.67 4.96
CA LEU A 245 19.95 4.86 3.51
C LEU A 245 20.67 6.18 3.14
N GLY A 246 21.30 6.86 4.11
CA GLY A 246 22.02 8.10 3.91
C GLY A 246 21.10 9.31 3.65
N THR A 247 21.68 10.41 3.17
CA THR A 247 20.91 11.62 2.79
C THR A 247 20.10 11.37 1.53
N GLU A 248 19.10 12.21 1.25
CA GLU A 248 18.31 12.18 0.01
C GLU A 248 19.20 12.28 -1.24
N GLN A 249 20.19 13.19 -1.20
CA GLN A 249 21.12 13.37 -2.31
C GLN A 249 21.98 12.13 -2.55
N HIS A 250 22.54 11.55 -1.49
CA HIS A 250 23.33 10.31 -1.57
C HIS A 250 22.49 9.14 -2.10
N PHE A 251 21.28 8.94 -1.56
CA PHE A 251 20.39 7.88 -2.02
C PHE A 251 20.02 8.01 -3.50
N ASN A 252 19.73 9.23 -3.96
CA ASN A 252 19.42 9.50 -5.35
C ASN A 252 20.60 9.20 -6.30
N GLN A 253 21.84 9.51 -5.89
CA GLN A 253 23.03 9.28 -6.70
C GLN A 253 23.46 7.82 -6.71
N VAL A 254 23.45 7.15 -5.55
CA VAL A 254 24.02 5.80 -5.40
C VAL A 254 23.02 4.71 -5.76
N TYR A 255 21.74 4.89 -5.45
CA TYR A 255 20.72 3.86 -5.66
C TYR A 255 19.66 4.25 -6.68
N ARG A 256 18.95 5.37 -6.47
CA ARG A 256 17.76 5.67 -7.26
C ARG A 256 18.07 5.87 -8.74
N LYS A 257 18.96 6.79 -9.10
CA LYS A 257 19.28 7.06 -10.51
C LYS A 257 19.89 5.85 -11.21
N PRO A 258 20.89 5.13 -10.65
CA PRO A 258 21.43 3.95 -11.31
C PRO A 258 20.39 2.84 -11.48
N ILE A 259 19.58 2.56 -10.47
CA ILE A 259 18.58 1.48 -10.54
C ILE A 259 17.42 1.86 -11.48
N GLU A 260 16.82 3.05 -11.29
CA GLU A 260 15.61 3.45 -12.05
C GLU A 260 15.92 3.87 -13.49
N LYS A 261 17.11 4.43 -13.76
CA LYS A 261 17.46 4.96 -15.10
C LYS A 261 18.41 4.09 -15.91
N GLN A 262 19.28 3.32 -15.23
CA GLN A 262 20.34 2.54 -15.88
C GLN A 262 20.17 1.03 -15.71
N ALA A 263 19.09 0.59 -15.01
CA ALA A 263 18.82 -0.81 -14.69
C ALA A 263 20.00 -1.53 -13.97
N ASP A 264 20.74 -0.78 -13.14
CA ASP A 264 21.92 -1.29 -12.43
C ASP A 264 21.52 -2.36 -11.39
N GLN A 265 21.74 -3.61 -11.77
CA GLN A 265 21.36 -4.78 -10.98
C GLN A 265 22.26 -4.96 -9.76
N GLU A 266 23.51 -4.57 -9.84
CA GLU A 266 24.44 -4.65 -8.71
C GLU A 266 24.00 -3.71 -7.59
N ARG A 267 23.65 -2.48 -7.93
CA ARG A 267 23.11 -1.50 -6.99
C ARG A 267 21.76 -1.93 -6.41
N ALA A 268 20.90 -2.54 -7.20
CA ALA A 268 19.63 -3.08 -6.73
C ALA A 268 19.84 -4.20 -5.70
N ASN A 269 20.78 -5.13 -5.97
CA ASN A 269 21.14 -6.20 -5.05
C ASN A 269 21.76 -5.66 -3.75
N ALA A 270 22.66 -4.69 -3.84
CA ALA A 270 23.26 -4.05 -2.68
C ALA A 270 22.20 -3.35 -1.80
N LEU A 271 21.25 -2.63 -2.39
CA LEU A 271 20.14 -2.03 -1.67
C LEU A 271 19.28 -3.10 -1.00
N LYS A 272 18.92 -4.16 -1.73
CA LYS A 272 18.14 -5.29 -1.22
C LYS A 272 18.79 -5.92 0.01
N GLN A 273 20.08 -6.25 -0.06
CA GLN A 273 20.82 -6.82 1.07
C GLN A 273 20.83 -5.88 2.27
N LYS A 274 20.96 -4.57 2.03
CA LYS A 274 21.01 -3.57 3.09
C LYS A 274 19.69 -3.42 3.86
N ILE A 275 18.54 -3.56 3.18
CA ILE A 275 17.21 -3.41 3.80
C ILE A 275 16.62 -4.71 4.30
N ALA A 276 17.06 -5.87 3.78
CA ALA A 276 16.48 -7.17 4.06
C ALA A 276 16.26 -7.48 5.55
N PRO A 277 17.18 -7.14 6.47
CA PRO A 277 16.98 -7.42 7.90
C PRO A 277 15.82 -6.64 8.53
N PHE A 278 15.45 -5.50 7.94
CA PHE A 278 14.52 -4.52 8.50
C PHE A 278 13.17 -4.50 7.78
N ILE A 279 12.96 -5.42 6.84
CA ILE A 279 11.69 -5.57 6.13
C ILE A 279 11.25 -7.03 6.13
N LEU A 280 10.10 -7.31 6.72
CA LEU A 280 9.49 -8.62 6.67
C LEU A 280 8.33 -8.59 5.69
N ARG A 281 8.48 -9.30 4.57
CA ARG A 281 7.46 -9.39 3.52
C ARG A 281 7.16 -10.84 3.20
N ARG A 282 5.90 -11.22 3.35
CA ARG A 282 5.39 -12.54 2.98
C ARG A 282 4.15 -12.36 2.12
N THR A 283 4.05 -13.19 1.10
CA THR A 283 2.88 -13.24 0.23
C THR A 283 1.87 -14.27 0.72
N LYS A 284 0.59 -14.09 0.37
CA LYS A 284 -0.45 -15.07 0.69
C LYS A 284 -0.13 -16.45 0.15
N SER A 285 0.42 -16.52 -1.07
CA SER A 285 0.83 -17.78 -1.70
C SER A 285 1.92 -18.52 -0.94
N GLN A 286 2.76 -17.82 -0.17
CA GLN A 286 3.83 -18.43 0.63
C GLN A 286 3.36 -18.98 1.97
N VAL A 287 2.38 -18.32 2.62
CA VAL A 287 2.10 -18.56 4.05
C VAL A 287 0.64 -18.89 4.37
N ALA A 288 -0.28 -18.68 3.46
CA ALA A 288 -1.71 -18.91 3.65
C ALA A 288 -2.25 -19.88 2.59
N THR A 289 -1.68 -21.06 2.55
CA THR A 289 -2.02 -22.13 1.60
C THR A 289 -3.44 -22.67 1.76
N GLU A 290 -4.09 -22.39 2.88
CA GLU A 290 -5.48 -22.72 3.13
C GLU A 290 -6.48 -21.69 2.57
N LEU A 291 -6.02 -20.55 2.08
CA LEU A 291 -6.93 -19.62 1.40
C LEU A 291 -7.45 -20.26 0.12
N PRO A 292 -8.76 -20.12 -0.16
CA PRO A 292 -9.32 -20.60 -1.42
C PRO A 292 -8.63 -19.97 -2.63
N GLU A 293 -8.72 -20.64 -3.76
CA GLU A 293 -8.14 -20.17 -5.01
C GLU A 293 -8.70 -18.80 -5.40
N LYS A 294 -7.82 -17.91 -5.89
CA LYS A 294 -8.16 -16.64 -6.50
C LYS A 294 -7.94 -16.75 -8.00
N THR A 295 -9.02 -16.63 -8.77
CA THR A 295 -8.98 -16.66 -10.23
C THR A 295 -9.20 -15.26 -10.80
N GLU A 296 -8.23 -14.72 -11.52
CA GLU A 296 -8.34 -13.42 -12.19
C GLU A 296 -8.75 -13.63 -13.67
N ILE A 297 -9.83 -12.99 -14.07
CA ILE A 297 -10.44 -13.08 -15.39
C ILE A 297 -10.39 -11.69 -16.04
N MET A 298 -9.60 -11.57 -17.10
CA MET A 298 -9.59 -10.37 -17.92
C MET A 298 -10.71 -10.47 -18.96
N GLN A 299 -11.78 -9.71 -18.73
CA GLN A 299 -12.93 -9.69 -19.63
C GLN A 299 -12.73 -8.60 -20.69
N LEU A 300 -12.37 -9.03 -21.90
CA LEU A 300 -12.19 -8.14 -23.04
C LEU A 300 -13.52 -7.88 -23.74
N LEU A 301 -13.91 -6.61 -23.83
CA LEU A 301 -15.19 -6.15 -24.36
C LEU A 301 -15.03 -5.37 -25.65
N GLU A 302 -15.93 -5.53 -26.59
CA GLU A 302 -15.98 -4.76 -27.83
C GLU A 302 -16.99 -3.62 -27.70
N MET A 303 -16.64 -2.42 -28.16
CA MET A 303 -17.56 -1.29 -28.25
C MET A 303 -18.46 -1.47 -29.47
N GLU A 304 -19.73 -1.15 -29.32
CA GLU A 304 -20.63 -0.91 -30.44
C GLU A 304 -20.23 0.34 -31.24
N ALA A 305 -20.71 0.45 -32.49
CA ALA A 305 -20.25 1.48 -33.43
C ALA A 305 -20.40 2.91 -32.89
N ASP A 306 -21.49 3.23 -32.21
CA ASP A 306 -21.76 4.56 -31.68
C ASP A 306 -20.78 4.92 -30.53
N GLN A 307 -20.54 4.01 -29.59
CA GLN A 307 -19.56 4.19 -28.52
C GLN A 307 -18.13 4.27 -29.07
N ARG A 308 -17.79 3.41 -30.03
CA ARG A 308 -16.47 3.39 -30.70
C ARG A 308 -16.20 4.71 -31.43
N ASN A 309 -17.17 5.21 -32.22
CA ASN A 309 -17.03 6.47 -32.95
C ASN A 309 -16.80 7.66 -31.99
N LEU A 310 -17.52 7.69 -30.87
CA LEU A 310 -17.28 8.70 -29.84
C LEU A 310 -15.86 8.61 -29.27
N TYR A 311 -15.44 7.40 -28.89
CA TYR A 311 -14.10 7.16 -28.35
C TYR A 311 -13.00 7.61 -29.30
N GLU A 312 -13.08 7.22 -30.58
CA GLU A 312 -12.10 7.59 -31.61
C GLU A 312 -12.08 9.10 -31.88
N SER A 313 -13.23 9.76 -31.90
CA SER A 313 -13.32 11.21 -32.03
C SER A 313 -12.59 11.93 -30.88
N ILE A 314 -12.79 11.49 -29.65
CA ILE A 314 -12.10 12.02 -28.47
C ILE A 314 -10.59 11.73 -28.56
N ARG A 315 -10.21 10.51 -28.94
CA ARG A 315 -8.82 10.08 -29.07
C ARG A 315 -8.03 10.96 -30.04
N LEU A 316 -8.55 11.17 -31.24
CA LEU A 316 -7.90 11.97 -32.28
C LEU A 316 -7.71 13.44 -31.84
N VAL A 317 -8.76 14.03 -31.26
CA VAL A 317 -8.68 15.42 -30.75
C VAL A 317 -7.65 15.52 -29.63
N MET A 318 -7.64 14.57 -28.69
CA MET A 318 -6.73 14.60 -27.56
C MET A 318 -5.29 14.28 -27.97
N GLU A 319 -5.06 13.35 -28.89
CA GLU A 319 -3.73 13.03 -29.43
C GLU A 319 -3.11 14.28 -30.07
N THR A 320 -3.86 14.94 -30.96
CA THR A 320 -3.38 16.17 -31.63
C THR A 320 -3.03 17.24 -30.60
N LYS A 321 -3.91 17.50 -29.65
CA LYS A 321 -3.71 18.49 -28.61
C LYS A 321 -2.47 18.19 -27.72
N VAL A 322 -2.31 16.95 -27.30
CA VAL A 322 -1.18 16.53 -26.46
C VAL A 322 0.13 16.61 -27.24
N ARG A 323 0.14 16.19 -28.50
CA ARG A 323 1.32 16.27 -29.37
C ARG A 323 1.77 17.71 -29.57
N GLU A 324 0.86 18.63 -29.86
CA GLU A 324 1.16 20.07 -29.98
C GLU A 324 1.72 20.67 -28.66
N LEU A 325 1.13 20.28 -27.51
CA LEU A 325 1.59 20.74 -26.21
C LEU A 325 3.00 20.24 -25.88
N PHE A 326 3.29 18.97 -26.17
CA PHE A 326 4.63 18.40 -25.96
C PHE A 326 5.70 19.09 -26.80
N LEU A 327 5.37 19.44 -28.06
CA LEU A 327 6.26 20.19 -28.95
C LEU A 327 6.49 21.62 -28.46
N ARG A 328 5.46 22.26 -27.91
CA ARG A 328 5.49 23.69 -27.53
C ARG A 328 6.03 23.96 -26.14
N LYS A 329 5.69 23.14 -25.16
CA LYS A 329 6.00 23.37 -23.73
C LYS A 329 6.90 22.27 -23.13
N GLY A 330 7.12 21.16 -23.85
CA GLY A 330 7.79 19.97 -23.34
C GLY A 330 6.88 19.09 -22.48
N VAL A 331 7.31 17.84 -22.25
CA VAL A 331 6.53 16.81 -21.52
C VAL A 331 6.24 17.22 -20.09
N ALA A 332 7.24 17.72 -19.36
CA ALA A 332 7.10 18.05 -17.94
C ALA A 332 6.07 19.16 -17.68
N ALA A 333 6.00 20.16 -18.57
CA ALA A 333 5.06 21.28 -18.44
C ALA A 333 3.65 20.96 -18.95
N SER A 334 3.46 19.81 -19.62
CA SER A 334 2.18 19.40 -20.22
C SER A 334 1.53 18.19 -19.52
N GLN A 335 2.01 17.83 -18.34
CA GLN A 335 1.52 16.63 -17.62
C GLN A 335 0.04 16.72 -17.24
N ILE A 336 -0.44 17.90 -16.86
CA ILE A 336 -1.83 18.09 -16.45
C ILE A 336 -2.78 17.86 -17.63
N GLU A 337 -2.47 18.46 -18.79
CA GLU A 337 -3.26 18.32 -20.00
C GLU A 337 -3.24 16.88 -20.53
N PHE A 338 -2.09 16.22 -20.42
CA PHE A 338 -1.96 14.80 -20.74
C PHE A 338 -2.85 13.91 -19.85
N LEU A 339 -2.85 14.15 -18.54
CA LEU A 339 -3.70 13.40 -17.59
C LEU A 339 -5.19 13.68 -17.82
N ASP A 340 -5.58 14.92 -18.16
CA ASP A 340 -6.95 15.27 -18.52
C ASP A 340 -7.42 14.53 -19.79
N ALA A 341 -6.55 14.45 -20.80
CA ALA A 341 -6.84 13.71 -22.01
C ALA A 341 -7.08 12.21 -21.76
N LEU A 342 -6.20 11.60 -20.96
CA LEU A 342 -6.36 10.20 -20.54
C LEU A 342 -7.61 9.98 -19.70
N LEU A 343 -7.95 10.92 -18.82
CA LEU A 343 -9.16 10.85 -18.01
C LEU A 343 -10.41 10.80 -18.91
N LYS A 344 -10.51 11.65 -19.93
CA LYS A 344 -11.63 11.68 -20.87
C LYS A 344 -11.75 10.39 -21.66
N LEU A 345 -10.65 9.83 -22.14
CA LEU A 345 -10.66 8.54 -22.83
C LEU A 345 -11.15 7.41 -21.94
N ARG A 346 -10.69 7.37 -20.70
CA ARG A 346 -11.14 6.36 -19.72
C ARG A 346 -12.63 6.54 -19.37
N GLN A 347 -13.10 7.78 -19.24
CA GLN A 347 -14.52 8.06 -19.06
C GLN A 347 -15.35 7.55 -20.26
N ALA A 348 -14.90 7.75 -21.49
CA ALA A 348 -15.57 7.24 -22.69
C ALA A 348 -15.59 5.70 -22.76
N CYS A 349 -14.56 5.02 -22.24
CA CYS A 349 -14.56 3.56 -22.07
C CYS A 349 -15.59 3.09 -21.02
N CYS A 350 -15.76 3.86 -19.95
CA CYS A 350 -16.71 3.53 -18.88
C CYS A 350 -18.16 3.78 -19.32
N ASP A 351 -18.47 5.01 -19.73
CA ASP A 351 -19.78 5.42 -20.21
C ASP A 351 -19.70 6.78 -20.91
N ALA A 352 -20.37 6.92 -22.06
CA ALA A 352 -20.43 8.18 -22.82
C ALA A 352 -20.96 9.35 -21.98
N ARG A 353 -21.92 9.12 -21.09
CA ARG A 353 -22.55 10.13 -20.22
C ARG A 353 -21.57 10.76 -19.21
N LEU A 354 -20.40 10.18 -18.99
CA LEU A 354 -19.36 10.75 -18.14
C LEU A 354 -18.54 11.84 -18.85
N VAL A 355 -18.60 11.91 -20.18
CA VAL A 355 -17.85 12.89 -20.97
C VAL A 355 -18.74 14.10 -21.26
N PRO A 356 -18.35 15.33 -20.87
CA PRO A 356 -19.19 16.52 -21.01
C PRO A 356 -19.11 17.10 -22.45
N ILE A 357 -19.54 16.34 -23.45
CA ILE A 357 -19.62 16.75 -24.85
C ILE A 357 -20.98 16.37 -25.43
N GLU A 358 -21.46 17.16 -26.39
CA GLU A 358 -22.81 17.04 -26.95
C GLU A 358 -23.01 15.72 -27.69
N GLN A 359 -22.00 15.25 -28.43
CA GLN A 359 -22.03 13.97 -29.14
C GLN A 359 -22.21 12.76 -28.20
N ALA A 360 -21.83 12.86 -26.94
CA ALA A 360 -21.98 11.78 -25.96
C ALA A 360 -23.46 11.44 -25.69
N GLN A 361 -24.38 12.41 -25.87
CA GLN A 361 -25.82 12.22 -25.67
C GLN A 361 -26.45 11.30 -26.72
N SER A 362 -25.84 11.17 -27.88
CA SER A 362 -26.33 10.32 -28.97
C SER A 362 -25.96 8.85 -28.82
N VAL A 363 -25.04 8.51 -27.93
CA VAL A 363 -24.54 7.15 -27.69
C VAL A 363 -25.55 6.39 -26.83
N LYS A 364 -26.05 5.30 -27.36
CA LYS A 364 -27.07 4.44 -26.72
C LYS A 364 -26.48 3.16 -26.11
N HIS A 365 -25.39 2.68 -26.69
CA HIS A 365 -24.76 1.44 -26.30
C HIS A 365 -23.61 1.67 -25.34
N ASN A 366 -23.44 0.76 -24.38
CA ASN A 366 -22.33 0.75 -23.45
C ASN A 366 -21.89 -0.70 -23.21
N ALA A 367 -20.71 -1.03 -23.70
CA ALA A 367 -20.20 -2.40 -23.66
C ALA A 367 -20.09 -2.96 -22.23
N LYS A 368 -19.67 -2.15 -21.27
CA LYS A 368 -19.50 -2.58 -19.87
C LYS A 368 -20.83 -2.72 -19.13
N LEU A 369 -21.77 -1.79 -19.32
CA LEU A 369 -23.11 -1.92 -18.74
C LEU A 369 -23.87 -3.10 -19.36
N GLN A 370 -23.71 -3.33 -20.67
CA GLN A 370 -24.30 -4.50 -21.30
C GLN A 370 -23.76 -5.80 -20.69
N TRP A 371 -22.44 -5.87 -20.48
CA TRP A 371 -21.85 -7.03 -19.81
C TRP A 371 -22.41 -7.24 -18.39
N LEU A 372 -22.63 -6.16 -17.62
CA LEU A 372 -23.26 -6.26 -16.29
C LEU A 372 -24.70 -6.78 -16.39
N ARG A 373 -25.50 -6.29 -17.35
CA ARG A 373 -26.87 -6.77 -17.57
C ARG A 373 -26.93 -8.27 -17.87
N ASP A 374 -25.98 -8.74 -18.67
CA ASP A 374 -25.95 -10.12 -19.13
C ASP A 374 -25.44 -11.08 -18.05
N ASN A 375 -24.54 -10.64 -17.16
CA ASN A 375 -23.84 -11.54 -16.24
C ASN A 375 -24.26 -11.39 -14.77
N LEU A 376 -24.64 -10.19 -14.29
CA LEU A 376 -24.98 -10.02 -12.88
C LEU A 376 -26.17 -10.85 -12.41
N PRO A 377 -27.30 -10.94 -13.16
CA PRO A 377 -28.43 -11.74 -12.72
C PRO A 377 -28.06 -13.22 -12.53
N GLU A 378 -27.30 -13.79 -13.48
CA GLU A 378 -26.87 -15.19 -13.42
C GLU A 378 -25.93 -15.43 -12.21
N MET A 379 -24.95 -14.54 -11.99
CA MET A 379 -24.06 -14.63 -10.83
C MET A 379 -24.83 -14.57 -9.49
N ILE A 380 -25.88 -13.75 -9.42
CA ILE A 380 -26.71 -13.61 -8.22
C ILE A 380 -27.60 -14.86 -8.02
N GLU A 381 -28.15 -15.42 -9.09
CA GLU A 381 -28.90 -16.68 -9.03
C GLU A 381 -28.04 -17.86 -8.57
N GLU A 382 -26.73 -17.83 -8.90
CA GLU A 382 -25.74 -18.79 -8.35
C GLU A 382 -25.44 -18.57 -6.86
N GLY A 383 -26.04 -17.56 -6.21
CA GLY A 383 -25.83 -17.22 -4.81
C GLY A 383 -24.53 -16.49 -4.51
N ARG A 384 -23.94 -15.83 -5.51
CA ARG A 384 -22.70 -15.05 -5.35
C ARG A 384 -22.95 -13.70 -4.70
N LYS A 385 -22.00 -13.27 -3.88
CA LYS A 385 -21.93 -11.90 -3.35
C LYS A 385 -20.80 -11.13 -4.03
N ILE A 386 -21.14 -9.97 -4.60
CA ILE A 386 -20.32 -9.27 -5.58
C ILE A 386 -19.86 -7.91 -5.04
N LEU A 387 -18.55 -7.66 -5.03
CA LEU A 387 -17.97 -6.33 -4.86
C LEU A 387 -17.75 -5.71 -6.24
N LEU A 388 -18.38 -4.58 -6.51
CA LEU A 388 -18.21 -3.85 -7.77
C LEU A 388 -17.49 -2.53 -7.51
N PHE A 389 -16.28 -2.41 -8.05
CA PHE A 389 -15.40 -1.25 -7.88
C PHE A 389 -15.37 -0.37 -9.12
N SER A 390 -15.44 0.95 -8.91
CA SER A 390 -15.10 1.95 -9.91
C SER A 390 -14.35 3.12 -9.28
N GLN A 391 -13.44 3.73 -10.04
CA GLN A 391 -12.78 4.97 -9.63
C GLN A 391 -13.71 6.20 -9.74
N PHE A 392 -14.71 6.13 -10.62
CA PHE A 392 -15.63 7.23 -10.89
C PHE A 392 -16.91 7.07 -10.05
N SER A 393 -17.09 7.98 -9.07
CA SER A 393 -18.33 7.98 -8.26
C SER A 393 -19.57 8.24 -9.10
N SER A 394 -19.46 9.01 -10.19
CA SER A 394 -20.53 9.23 -11.18
C SER A 394 -20.90 7.94 -11.92
N MET A 395 -19.91 7.08 -12.24
CA MET A 395 -20.18 5.77 -12.84
C MET A 395 -20.96 4.86 -11.89
N LEU A 396 -20.60 4.85 -10.61
CA LEU A 396 -21.37 4.11 -9.61
C LEU A 396 -22.84 4.56 -9.55
N GLY A 397 -23.13 5.85 -9.78
CA GLY A 397 -24.50 6.35 -9.90
C GLY A 397 -25.23 5.81 -11.13
N LEU A 398 -24.53 5.62 -12.25
CA LEU A 398 -25.11 5.01 -13.46
C LEU A 398 -25.34 3.51 -13.28
N ILE A 399 -24.42 2.82 -12.63
CA ILE A 399 -24.58 1.39 -12.30
C ILE A 399 -25.73 1.20 -11.30
N GLU A 400 -25.89 2.12 -10.34
CA GLU A 400 -27.01 2.11 -9.39
C GLU A 400 -28.38 2.17 -10.11
N GLN A 401 -28.52 3.05 -11.11
CA GLN A 401 -29.72 3.12 -11.95
C GLN A 401 -29.97 1.80 -12.69
N GLU A 402 -28.92 1.16 -13.15
CA GLU A 402 -28.99 -0.12 -13.83
C GLU A 402 -29.43 -1.25 -12.90
N LEU A 403 -28.88 -1.32 -11.68
CA LEU A 403 -29.30 -2.30 -10.68
C LEU A 403 -30.76 -2.12 -10.26
N GLN A 404 -31.20 -0.86 -10.14
CA GLN A 404 -32.61 -0.55 -9.87
C GLN A 404 -33.53 -1.00 -11.00
N TYR A 405 -33.11 -0.82 -12.26
CA TYR A 405 -33.85 -1.29 -13.43
C TYR A 405 -33.95 -2.84 -13.45
N LEU A 406 -32.89 -3.52 -13.05
CA LEU A 406 -32.85 -5.00 -12.96
C LEU A 406 -33.54 -5.54 -11.70
N GLY A 407 -34.00 -4.69 -10.78
CA GLY A 407 -34.60 -5.09 -9.51
C GLY A 407 -33.62 -5.72 -8.52
N ILE A 408 -32.31 -5.45 -8.67
CA ILE A 408 -31.23 -5.97 -7.83
C ILE A 408 -30.99 -5.03 -6.63
N SER A 409 -31.11 -5.58 -5.42
CA SER A 409 -30.77 -4.85 -4.19
C SER A 409 -29.24 -4.70 -4.04
N TYR A 410 -28.79 -3.61 -3.43
CA TYR A 410 -27.36 -3.31 -3.29
C TYR A 410 -27.07 -2.47 -2.06
N SER A 411 -25.83 -2.56 -1.57
CA SER A 411 -25.21 -1.60 -0.65
C SER A 411 -24.28 -0.67 -1.42
N LYS A 412 -24.00 0.55 -0.89
CA LYS A 412 -23.16 1.55 -1.58
C LYS A 412 -22.21 2.26 -0.64
N LEU A 413 -20.92 2.29 -1.00
CA LEU A 413 -19.86 2.95 -0.24
C LEU A 413 -19.05 3.90 -1.13
N THR A 414 -19.20 5.20 -0.86
CA THR A 414 -18.44 6.28 -1.52
C THR A 414 -17.82 7.20 -0.48
N GLY A 415 -17.06 8.21 -0.92
CA GLY A 415 -16.55 9.25 -0.02
C GLY A 415 -17.64 10.06 0.69
N GLN A 416 -18.89 10.05 0.19
CA GLN A 416 -20.02 10.79 0.73
C GLN A 416 -20.92 9.94 1.66
N THR A 417 -20.69 8.64 1.76
CA THR A 417 -21.52 7.72 2.58
C THR A 417 -21.33 8.03 4.07
N LYS A 418 -22.40 8.43 4.75
CA LYS A 418 -22.40 8.80 6.18
C LYS A 418 -22.44 7.57 7.09
N ASN A 419 -23.29 6.59 6.80
CA ASN A 419 -23.50 5.38 7.62
C ASN A 419 -22.70 4.20 7.07
N ARG A 420 -21.37 4.34 7.06
CA ARG A 420 -20.47 3.36 6.43
C ARG A 420 -20.61 1.95 7.04
N GLN A 421 -20.65 1.87 8.38
CA GLN A 421 -20.75 0.57 9.07
C GLN A 421 -22.05 -0.15 8.74
N GLN A 422 -23.17 0.57 8.72
CA GLN A 422 -24.47 -0.01 8.35
C GLN A 422 -24.44 -0.63 6.94
N GLN A 423 -23.85 0.06 5.95
CA GLN A 423 -23.75 -0.47 4.59
C GLN A 423 -22.88 -1.73 4.51
N ILE A 424 -21.83 -1.80 5.33
CA ILE A 424 -20.97 -2.97 5.45
C ILE A 424 -21.74 -4.13 6.08
N ASP A 425 -22.45 -3.88 7.16
CA ASP A 425 -23.20 -4.90 7.89
C ASP A 425 -24.37 -5.45 7.05
N GLU A 426 -25.08 -4.58 6.33
CA GLU A 426 -26.14 -4.98 5.38
C GLU A 426 -25.62 -5.87 4.25
N PHE A 427 -24.41 -5.63 3.76
CA PHE A 427 -23.79 -6.49 2.77
C PHE A 427 -23.25 -7.78 3.39
N GLN A 428 -22.55 -7.71 4.53
CA GLN A 428 -21.92 -8.88 5.17
C GLN A 428 -22.94 -9.89 5.69
N HIS A 429 -24.01 -9.41 6.31
CA HIS A 429 -24.97 -10.24 7.06
C HIS A 429 -26.40 -10.19 6.50
N GLY A 430 -26.70 -9.23 5.62
CA GLY A 430 -28.01 -9.08 4.98
C GLY A 430 -28.06 -9.74 3.60
N ASP A 431 -29.15 -9.46 2.88
CA ASP A 431 -29.50 -10.10 1.60
C ASP A 431 -28.99 -9.34 0.36
N ASN A 432 -28.34 -8.18 0.53
CA ASN A 432 -27.82 -7.43 -0.60
C ASN A 432 -26.72 -8.22 -1.34
N PRO A 433 -26.93 -8.64 -2.61
CA PRO A 433 -25.94 -9.42 -3.34
C PRO A 433 -24.81 -8.58 -3.93
N VAL A 434 -25.02 -7.27 -4.11
CA VAL A 434 -24.05 -6.37 -4.74
C VAL A 434 -23.63 -5.25 -3.77
N PHE A 435 -22.33 -4.98 -3.72
CA PHE A 435 -21.80 -3.82 -3.03
C PHE A 435 -21.06 -2.91 -3.99
N LEU A 436 -21.61 -1.73 -4.24
CA LEU A 436 -21.01 -0.68 -5.06
C LEU A 436 -19.99 0.11 -4.24
N ILE A 437 -18.74 0.10 -4.64
CA ILE A 437 -17.65 0.71 -3.85
C ILE A 437 -16.80 1.61 -4.73
N SER A 438 -16.60 2.87 -4.33
CA SER A 438 -15.57 3.69 -4.99
C SER A 438 -14.17 3.22 -4.55
N LEU A 439 -13.22 3.09 -5.49
CA LEU A 439 -11.87 2.61 -5.20
C LEU A 439 -11.19 3.39 -4.08
N LYS A 440 -11.40 4.70 -3.99
CA LYS A 440 -10.88 5.53 -2.90
C LYS A 440 -11.50 5.20 -1.54
N ALA A 441 -12.79 4.89 -1.49
CA ALA A 441 -13.48 4.54 -0.25
C ALA A 441 -13.21 3.08 0.16
N GLY A 442 -13.05 2.19 -0.82
CA GLY A 442 -12.71 0.78 -0.62
C GLY A 442 -11.25 0.53 -0.29
N GLY A 443 -10.36 1.51 -0.51
CA GLY A 443 -8.91 1.37 -0.36
C GLY A 443 -8.40 1.16 1.06
N THR A 444 -9.25 1.18 2.10
CA THR A 444 -8.76 1.16 3.49
C THR A 444 -9.64 0.29 4.39
N GLY A 445 -9.05 -0.77 4.94
CA GLY A 445 -9.44 -1.46 6.16
C GLY A 445 -10.77 -2.23 6.21
N LEU A 446 -11.50 -2.34 5.11
CA LEU A 446 -12.76 -3.07 5.09
C LEU A 446 -12.51 -4.58 5.12
N ASN A 447 -13.32 -5.30 5.87
CA ASN A 447 -13.40 -6.75 5.83
C ASN A 447 -14.71 -7.15 5.14
N LEU A 448 -14.63 -7.75 3.94
CA LEU A 448 -15.78 -8.08 3.10
C LEU A 448 -15.71 -9.54 2.64
N THR A 449 -15.43 -10.45 3.57
CA THR A 449 -15.27 -11.89 3.30
C THR A 449 -16.57 -12.61 2.91
N ALA A 450 -17.74 -11.97 3.03
CA ALA A 450 -18.97 -12.52 2.46
C ALA A 450 -18.94 -12.55 0.92
N ALA A 451 -18.12 -11.69 0.30
CA ALA A 451 -17.99 -11.63 -1.16
C ALA A 451 -17.07 -12.73 -1.67
N ASP A 452 -17.49 -13.40 -2.73
CA ASP A 452 -16.71 -14.37 -3.51
C ASP A 452 -16.44 -13.90 -4.93
N THR A 453 -16.99 -12.77 -5.32
CA THR A 453 -16.81 -12.18 -6.66
C THR A 453 -16.43 -10.72 -6.55
N VAL A 454 -15.42 -10.32 -7.30
CA VAL A 454 -14.93 -8.93 -7.38
C VAL A 454 -14.96 -8.49 -8.85
N ILE A 455 -15.57 -7.35 -9.12
CA ILE A 455 -15.63 -6.76 -10.46
C ILE A 455 -14.93 -5.40 -10.42
N HIS A 456 -13.81 -5.27 -11.12
CA HIS A 456 -13.19 -4.00 -11.43
C HIS A 456 -13.79 -3.47 -12.73
N TYR A 457 -14.70 -2.50 -12.61
CA TYR A 457 -15.40 -1.93 -13.75
C TYR A 457 -14.48 -1.14 -14.69
N ASP A 458 -13.50 -0.45 -14.11
CA ASP A 458 -12.47 0.30 -14.83
C ASP A 458 -11.07 0.03 -14.24
N PRO A 459 -10.03 -0.15 -15.10
CA PRO A 459 -8.68 -0.41 -14.65
C PRO A 459 -8.07 0.82 -13.95
N TRP A 460 -7.24 0.59 -12.92
CA TRP A 460 -6.55 1.64 -12.17
C TRP A 460 -5.08 1.70 -12.57
N TRP A 461 -4.48 2.90 -12.56
CA TRP A 461 -3.05 3.08 -12.87
C TRP A 461 -2.10 2.35 -11.92
N ASN A 462 -2.52 2.17 -10.68
CA ASN A 462 -1.75 1.52 -9.64
C ASN A 462 -2.33 0.12 -9.37
N PRO A 463 -1.66 -0.96 -9.82
CA PRO A 463 -2.10 -2.33 -9.57
C PRO A 463 -2.21 -2.65 -8.07
N ALA A 464 -1.40 -2.00 -7.23
CA ALA A 464 -1.49 -2.19 -5.79
C ALA A 464 -2.86 -1.77 -5.22
N ALA A 465 -3.48 -0.71 -5.76
CA ALA A 465 -4.81 -0.29 -5.31
C ALA A 465 -5.91 -1.26 -5.76
N GLU A 466 -5.80 -1.87 -6.95
CA GLU A 466 -6.70 -2.94 -7.40
C GLU A 466 -6.57 -4.19 -6.52
N ASN A 467 -5.33 -4.62 -6.28
CA ASN A 467 -5.04 -5.76 -5.41
C ASN A 467 -5.55 -5.49 -3.98
N GLN A 468 -5.36 -4.28 -3.47
CA GLN A 468 -5.88 -3.87 -2.17
C GLN A 468 -7.41 -3.94 -2.11
N ALA A 469 -8.11 -3.56 -3.17
CA ALA A 469 -9.56 -3.68 -3.27
C ALA A 469 -10.00 -5.16 -3.32
N THR A 470 -9.35 -5.98 -4.13
CA THR A 470 -9.59 -7.43 -4.21
C THR A 470 -9.34 -8.15 -2.89
N ASP A 471 -8.32 -7.75 -2.15
CA ASP A 471 -7.95 -8.33 -0.86
C ASP A 471 -8.96 -8.07 0.26
N ARG A 472 -10.02 -7.30 0.01
CA ARG A 472 -11.19 -7.19 0.91
C ARG A 472 -12.01 -8.46 0.95
N ALA A 473 -12.11 -9.16 -0.18
CA ALA A 473 -12.78 -10.46 -0.32
C ALA A 473 -11.81 -11.62 -0.09
N HIS A 474 -10.61 -11.59 -0.69
CA HIS A 474 -9.62 -12.66 -0.61
C HIS A 474 -8.65 -12.45 0.57
N ARG A 475 -9.08 -12.85 1.76
CA ARG A 475 -8.30 -12.74 3.01
C ARG A 475 -8.64 -13.87 3.97
N ILE A 476 -7.89 -13.99 5.06
CA ILE A 476 -8.16 -14.96 6.12
C ILE A 476 -9.61 -14.81 6.61
N GLY A 477 -10.34 -15.92 6.65
CA GLY A 477 -11.78 -15.99 6.93
C GLY A 477 -12.64 -16.11 5.67
N GLN A 478 -12.03 -16.13 4.46
CA GLN A 478 -12.69 -16.51 3.23
C GLN A 478 -12.67 -18.03 3.08
N ASP A 479 -13.83 -18.63 2.85
CA ASP A 479 -14.03 -20.08 2.68
C ASP A 479 -14.43 -20.48 1.25
N LYS A 480 -14.70 -19.48 0.38
CA LYS A 480 -15.09 -19.69 -1.02
C LYS A 480 -13.99 -19.24 -1.99
N ALA A 481 -13.88 -19.90 -3.14
CA ALA A 481 -13.04 -19.45 -4.24
C ALA A 481 -13.44 -18.04 -4.68
N VAL A 482 -12.46 -17.16 -4.87
CA VAL A 482 -12.70 -15.76 -5.23
C VAL A 482 -12.42 -15.54 -6.71
N PHE A 483 -13.43 -15.04 -7.43
CA PHE A 483 -13.33 -14.68 -8.84
C PHE A 483 -13.20 -13.16 -9.00
N VAL A 484 -12.20 -12.74 -9.76
CA VAL A 484 -11.89 -11.33 -9.98
C VAL A 484 -12.03 -11.00 -11.47
N TYR A 485 -13.06 -10.27 -11.83
CA TYR A 485 -13.29 -9.82 -13.19
C TYR A 485 -12.73 -8.41 -13.39
N LYS A 486 -11.91 -8.23 -14.43
CA LYS A 486 -11.42 -6.92 -14.87
C LYS A 486 -12.02 -6.61 -16.22
N LEU A 487 -12.92 -5.62 -16.28
CA LEU A 487 -13.59 -5.23 -17.52
C LEU A 487 -12.71 -4.26 -18.30
N ILE A 488 -12.25 -4.70 -19.47
CA ILE A 488 -11.33 -3.94 -20.33
C ILE A 488 -11.93 -3.85 -21.73
N VAL A 489 -12.02 -2.64 -22.24
CA VAL A 489 -12.47 -2.41 -23.62
C VAL A 489 -11.29 -2.57 -24.57
N ARG A 490 -11.46 -3.45 -25.57
CA ARG A 490 -10.44 -3.73 -26.59
C ARG A 490 -10.10 -2.50 -27.42
N HIS A 491 -8.87 -2.44 -27.87
CA HIS A 491 -8.34 -1.39 -28.76
C HIS A 491 -8.46 0.03 -28.17
N THR A 492 -8.37 0.14 -26.84
CA THR A 492 -8.48 1.42 -26.14
C THR A 492 -7.28 1.70 -25.22
N VAL A 493 -7.30 2.88 -24.61
CA VAL A 493 -6.33 3.25 -23.56
C VAL A 493 -6.32 2.27 -22.38
N GLU A 494 -7.42 1.54 -22.14
CA GLU A 494 -7.49 0.59 -21.03
C GLU A 494 -6.56 -0.61 -21.22
N GLU A 495 -6.46 -1.19 -22.42
CA GLU A 495 -5.46 -2.24 -22.69
C GLU A 495 -4.03 -1.75 -22.51
N LYS A 496 -3.75 -0.51 -22.91
CA LYS A 496 -2.42 0.08 -22.79
C LYS A 496 -2.07 0.34 -21.33
N VAL A 497 -3.03 0.80 -20.52
CA VAL A 497 -2.88 0.94 -19.06
C VAL A 497 -2.57 -0.41 -18.42
N GLN A 498 -3.26 -1.47 -18.84
CA GLN A 498 -3.04 -2.81 -18.32
C GLN A 498 -1.60 -3.32 -18.61
N LYS A 499 -1.11 -3.12 -19.83
CA LYS A 499 0.28 -3.46 -20.20
C LYS A 499 1.28 -2.70 -19.32
N MET A 500 1.04 -1.41 -19.03
CA MET A 500 1.88 -0.62 -18.12
C MET A 500 1.83 -1.08 -16.66
N GLN A 501 0.69 -1.55 -16.18
CA GLN A 501 0.56 -2.11 -14.83
C GLN A 501 1.44 -3.35 -14.65
N LEU A 502 1.36 -4.30 -15.57
CA LEU A 502 2.18 -5.53 -15.57
C LEU A 502 3.67 -5.20 -15.50
N PHE A 503 4.09 -4.16 -16.22
CA PHE A 503 5.47 -3.71 -16.20
C PHE A 503 5.89 -3.14 -14.83
N LYS A 504 5.06 -2.29 -14.20
CA LYS A 504 5.34 -1.73 -12.86
C LYS A 504 5.39 -2.82 -11.78
N GLN A 505 4.55 -3.82 -11.88
CA GLN A 505 4.54 -4.94 -10.95
C GLN A 505 5.83 -5.75 -11.04
N SER A 506 6.34 -5.99 -12.25
CA SER A 506 7.62 -6.69 -12.47
C SER A 506 8.80 -5.94 -11.85
N LEU A 507 8.80 -4.61 -11.86
CA LEU A 507 9.85 -3.79 -11.22
C LEU A 507 9.83 -3.93 -9.70
N ALA A 508 8.66 -3.90 -9.08
CA ALA A 508 8.53 -4.11 -7.64
C ALA A 508 9.00 -5.52 -7.23
N ASP A 509 8.61 -6.54 -7.99
CA ASP A 509 8.99 -7.93 -7.73
C ASP A 509 10.50 -8.16 -7.88
N GLN A 510 11.19 -7.43 -8.77
CA GLN A 510 12.66 -7.51 -8.90
C GLN A 510 13.40 -7.06 -7.65
N ILE A 511 12.97 -5.98 -7.03
CA ILE A 511 13.62 -5.43 -5.84
C ILE A 511 13.41 -6.35 -4.63
N PHE A 512 12.22 -6.96 -4.52
CA PHE A 512 11.88 -7.78 -3.36
C PHE A 512 12.12 -9.29 -3.57
N ALA A 513 11.93 -9.82 -4.81
CA ALA A 513 12.04 -11.26 -5.10
C ALA A 513 13.30 -11.66 -5.87
N GLY A 514 14.08 -10.72 -6.42
CA GLY A 514 15.32 -11.00 -7.15
C GLY A 514 15.12 -11.43 -8.61
N GLY A 515 14.00 -11.03 -9.23
CA GLY A 515 13.72 -11.29 -10.65
C GLY A 515 14.51 -10.39 -11.61
N LYS A 516 14.73 -10.88 -12.85
CA LYS A 516 15.31 -10.09 -13.94
C LYS A 516 14.19 -9.41 -14.73
N GLY A 517 14.12 -8.10 -14.81
CA GLY A 517 13.17 -7.37 -15.62
C GLY A 517 13.73 -6.06 -16.18
N GLN A 518 13.10 -5.55 -17.20
CA GLN A 518 13.48 -4.31 -17.88
C GLN A 518 12.90 -3.07 -17.16
N VAL A 519 13.70 -2.03 -17.03
CA VAL A 519 13.30 -0.74 -16.44
C VAL A 519 12.60 0.11 -17.48
N TRP A 520 11.41 0.58 -17.20
CA TRP A 520 10.68 1.50 -18.06
C TRP A 520 11.29 2.91 -17.98
N GLN A 521 11.75 3.40 -19.12
CA GLN A 521 12.20 4.78 -19.31
C GLN A 521 11.12 5.54 -20.07
N GLY A 522 10.08 6.02 -19.37
CA GLY A 522 8.99 6.78 -19.98
C GLY A 522 9.50 8.04 -20.68
N ASN A 523 9.67 7.97 -21.98
CA ASN A 523 9.94 9.14 -22.83
C ASN A 523 8.64 9.71 -23.41
N ALA A 524 8.73 10.86 -24.10
CA ALA A 524 7.57 11.49 -24.74
C ALA A 524 6.86 10.56 -25.73
N GLN A 525 7.61 9.70 -26.41
CA GLN A 525 7.09 8.75 -27.38
C GLN A 525 6.25 7.65 -26.71
N ASP A 526 6.71 7.13 -25.56
CA ASP A 526 5.97 6.12 -24.79
C ASP A 526 4.64 6.68 -24.27
N LEU A 527 4.62 7.94 -23.84
CA LEU A 527 3.38 8.60 -23.40
C LEU A 527 2.43 8.85 -24.58
N LEU A 528 2.93 9.25 -25.74
CA LEU A 528 2.13 9.43 -26.94
C LEU A 528 1.61 8.11 -27.50
N SER A 529 2.32 6.99 -27.31
CA SER A 529 1.85 5.66 -27.73
C SER A 529 0.56 5.23 -27.04
N LEU A 530 0.23 5.83 -25.88
CA LEU A 530 -1.08 5.60 -25.22
C LEU A 530 -2.26 6.12 -26.06
N PHE A 531 -2.02 7.13 -26.91
CA PHE A 531 -3.03 7.67 -27.84
C PHE A 531 -2.91 7.09 -29.26
N GLY A 532 -1.83 6.40 -29.59
CA GLY A 532 -1.58 5.83 -30.91
C GLY A 532 -2.65 4.83 -31.34
N GLU A 533 -2.70 4.50 -32.64
CA GLU A 533 -3.57 3.44 -33.15
C GLU A 533 -3.26 2.09 -32.47
N PRO A 534 -4.26 1.23 -32.27
CA PRO A 534 -4.02 -0.15 -31.84
C PRO A 534 -3.06 -0.82 -32.83
N GLU A 535 -2.08 -1.55 -32.32
CA GLU A 535 -1.27 -2.43 -33.17
C GLU A 535 -2.21 -3.40 -33.88
N ALA A 536 -2.27 -3.32 -35.20
CA ALA A 536 -2.98 -4.32 -36.00
C ALA A 536 -2.28 -5.67 -35.78
N ASN A 537 -3.01 -6.63 -35.26
CA ASN A 537 -2.56 -8.03 -35.17
C ASN A 537 -2.43 -8.65 -36.56
#